data_c3be4bfc6e8bb26e3b5e729a19500240
#
_entry.id   c3be4bfc6e8bb26e3b5e729a19500240
#
_cell.length_a   1.000
_cell.length_b   1.000
_cell.length_c   1.000
_cell.angle_alpha   90.00
_cell.angle_beta   90.00
_cell.angle_gamma   90.00
#
_symmetry.space_group_name_H-M   'P 1'
#
loop_
_entity.id
_entity.type
_entity.pdbx_description
1 polymer ?
#
loop_
_entity_poly.entity_id
_entity_poly.type
_entity_poly.pdbx_seq_one_letter_code
_entity_poly.pdbx_strand_id
1 'polypeptide(L)'
;MGTQLIREFCAENFENVPAAIAAGAARIELCDNLAVGGTTPSAGVIEATVAYAHAHGARVMSMIRPRGGDFVCSEAELAIMERDIEVALGYGADGIVLGCLVDAGGAFGLDVAALERLVGRARACASGREEPLDVTFHMAFDALPAARQEDAIDTLVRLGATRILTHGGPAGTPIDANLGRLRELIAYAAGRLTILPGAGITYANAECIAGILGVREVHGTKIVDIAGAHGRA
;
A
#
# COMPACT_ATOMS: atom_id res chain seq x y z
N MET A 1 25.57 7.76 -7.41
CA MET A 1 24.77 6.60 -7.84
C MET A 1 23.31 6.95 -7.64
N GLY A 2 22.51 7.01 -8.70
CA GLY A 2 21.05 7.26 -8.59
C GLY A 2 20.41 6.09 -7.83
N THR A 3 19.66 6.39 -6.79
CA THR A 3 18.85 5.37 -6.09
C THR A 3 17.84 4.81 -7.08
N GLN A 4 17.83 3.48 -7.24
CA GLN A 4 16.93 2.77 -8.14
C GLN A 4 15.46 3.03 -7.74
N LEU A 5 14.58 3.22 -8.73
CA LEU A 5 13.14 3.37 -8.52
C LEU A 5 12.56 2.07 -7.93
N ILE A 6 11.90 2.17 -6.77
CA ILE A 6 11.18 1.06 -6.15
C ILE A 6 9.85 0.90 -6.86
N ARG A 7 9.69 -0.21 -7.56
CA ARG A 7 8.43 -0.63 -8.17
C ARG A 7 7.72 -1.57 -7.22
N GLU A 8 6.58 -1.13 -6.70
CA GLU A 8 5.69 -1.95 -5.88
C GLU A 8 4.63 -2.59 -6.76
N PHE A 9 4.70 -3.91 -6.90
CA PHE A 9 3.74 -4.68 -7.67
C PHE A 9 2.55 -5.09 -6.80
N CYS A 10 1.34 -4.69 -7.20
CA CYS A 10 0.11 -5.13 -6.56
C CYS A 10 -0.27 -6.51 -7.11
N ALA A 11 -0.09 -7.51 -6.28
CA ALA A 11 -0.32 -8.92 -6.61
C ALA A 11 -1.66 -9.40 -6.07
N GLU A 12 -2.43 -10.10 -6.89
CA GLU A 12 -3.53 -10.95 -6.43
C GLU A 12 -3.01 -12.37 -6.25
N ASN A 13 -3.00 -12.85 -5.01
CA ASN A 13 -2.43 -14.14 -4.68
C ASN A 13 -0.93 -14.27 -5.04
N PHE A 14 -0.45 -15.52 -5.08
CA PHE A 14 0.96 -15.83 -5.33
C PHE A 14 1.31 -15.94 -6.82
N GLU A 15 0.33 -16.16 -7.69
CA GLU A 15 0.53 -16.59 -9.08
C GLU A 15 1.55 -15.75 -9.86
N ASN A 16 1.44 -14.43 -9.80
CA ASN A 16 2.30 -13.51 -10.56
C ASN A 16 3.53 -13.00 -9.78
N VAL A 17 3.66 -13.35 -8.50
CA VAL A 17 4.75 -12.86 -7.65
C VAL A 17 6.14 -13.24 -8.17
N PRO A 18 6.40 -14.50 -8.57
CA PRO A 18 7.70 -14.87 -9.13
C PRO A 18 8.07 -14.08 -10.39
N ALA A 19 7.12 -13.95 -11.31
CA ALA A 19 7.33 -13.23 -12.57
C ALA A 19 7.53 -11.72 -12.33
N ALA A 20 6.80 -11.13 -11.39
CA ALA A 20 6.93 -9.71 -11.05
C ALA A 20 8.30 -9.40 -10.44
N ILE A 21 8.79 -10.23 -9.52
CA ILE A 21 10.12 -10.08 -8.92
C ILE A 21 11.21 -10.27 -9.98
N ALA A 22 11.11 -11.27 -10.83
CA ALA A 22 12.03 -11.49 -11.94
C ALA A 22 12.03 -10.31 -12.94
N ALA A 23 10.90 -9.62 -13.11
CA ALA A 23 10.76 -8.42 -13.93
C ALA A 23 11.19 -7.12 -13.21
N GLY A 24 11.69 -7.20 -11.97
CA GLY A 24 12.27 -6.07 -11.24
C GLY A 24 11.34 -5.39 -10.22
N ALA A 25 10.27 -6.05 -9.79
CA ALA A 25 9.51 -5.58 -8.63
C ALA A 25 10.36 -5.76 -7.36
N ALA A 26 10.64 -4.67 -6.66
CA ALA A 26 11.43 -4.69 -5.43
C ALA A 26 10.53 -4.84 -4.17
N ARG A 27 9.23 -4.61 -4.33
CA ARG A 27 8.23 -4.75 -3.27
C ARG A 27 6.92 -5.30 -3.84
N ILE A 28 6.29 -6.16 -3.09
CA ILE A 28 4.98 -6.75 -3.41
C ILE A 28 3.96 -6.20 -2.41
N GLU A 29 2.91 -5.54 -2.90
CA GLU A 29 1.68 -5.41 -2.13
C GLU A 29 0.84 -6.66 -2.39
N LEU A 30 0.71 -7.51 -1.38
CA LEU A 30 0.02 -8.79 -1.49
C LEU A 30 -1.44 -8.66 -1.09
N CYS A 31 -2.32 -8.90 -2.03
CA CYS A 31 -3.77 -8.85 -1.88
C CYS A 31 -4.41 -10.19 -2.26
N ASP A 32 -5.66 -10.34 -1.90
CA ASP A 32 -6.64 -11.19 -2.54
C ASP A 32 -7.72 -10.31 -3.18
N ASN A 33 -8.53 -10.86 -4.09
CA ASN A 33 -9.74 -10.26 -4.66
C ASN A 33 -9.57 -8.80 -5.12
N LEU A 34 -8.68 -8.56 -6.07
CA LEU A 34 -8.47 -7.22 -6.65
C LEU A 34 -9.71 -6.65 -7.35
N ALA A 35 -10.67 -7.49 -7.73
CA ALA A 35 -11.93 -7.06 -8.33
C ALA A 35 -12.75 -6.14 -7.40
N VAL A 36 -12.56 -6.23 -6.08
CA VAL A 36 -13.19 -5.36 -5.08
C VAL A 36 -12.19 -4.37 -4.45
N GLY A 37 -11.01 -4.21 -5.05
CA GLY A 37 -9.97 -3.29 -4.61
C GLY A 37 -8.98 -3.88 -3.60
N GLY A 38 -8.87 -5.20 -3.54
CA GLY A 38 -7.96 -5.94 -2.67
C GLY A 38 -8.55 -6.20 -1.28
N THR A 39 -8.37 -7.42 -0.80
CA THR A 39 -8.71 -7.87 0.56
C THR A 39 -7.51 -8.61 1.17
N THR A 40 -7.60 -8.96 2.46
CA THR A 40 -6.57 -9.75 3.14
C THR A 40 -6.36 -11.10 2.44
N PRO A 41 -5.13 -11.47 2.06
CA PRO A 41 -4.83 -12.76 1.47
C PRO A 41 -4.87 -13.87 2.54
N SER A 42 -5.05 -15.12 2.10
CA SER A 42 -5.02 -16.26 3.02
C SER A 42 -3.64 -16.43 3.68
N ALA A 43 -3.62 -17.03 4.87
CA ALA A 43 -2.39 -17.29 5.61
C ALA A 43 -1.35 -18.08 4.78
N GLY A 44 -1.78 -19.10 4.02
CA GLY A 44 -0.89 -19.88 3.16
C GLY A 44 -0.32 -19.06 1.99
N VAL A 45 -1.09 -18.13 1.44
CA VAL A 45 -0.61 -17.21 0.39
C VAL A 45 0.42 -16.25 0.95
N ILE A 46 0.20 -15.72 2.17
CA ILE A 46 1.16 -14.84 2.85
C ILE A 46 2.48 -15.57 3.09
N GLU A 47 2.41 -16.76 3.71
CA GLU A 47 3.58 -17.58 4.01
C GLU A 47 4.42 -17.89 2.76
N ALA A 48 3.78 -18.38 1.71
CA ALA A 48 4.46 -18.71 0.46
C ALA A 48 5.09 -17.49 -0.21
N THR A 49 4.37 -16.36 -0.21
CA THR A 49 4.85 -15.12 -0.83
C THR A 49 6.03 -14.52 -0.09
N VAL A 50 5.97 -14.46 1.24
CA VAL A 50 7.07 -13.96 2.08
C VAL A 50 8.32 -14.80 1.89
N ALA A 51 8.19 -16.13 1.99
CA ALA A 51 9.32 -17.04 1.80
C ALA A 51 9.98 -16.86 0.42
N TYR A 52 9.17 -16.78 -0.65
CA TYR A 52 9.68 -16.59 -2.00
C TYR A 52 10.31 -15.21 -2.20
N ALA A 53 9.62 -14.14 -1.81
CA ALA A 53 10.07 -12.77 -2.00
C ALA A 53 11.40 -12.50 -1.27
N HIS A 54 11.52 -12.91 -0.02
CA HIS A 54 12.74 -12.75 0.76
C HIS A 54 13.91 -13.52 0.16
N ALA A 55 13.69 -14.75 -0.33
CA ALA A 55 14.73 -15.52 -1.01
C ALA A 55 15.24 -14.83 -2.30
N HIS A 56 14.46 -13.89 -2.87
CA HIS A 56 14.80 -13.18 -4.08
C HIS A 56 15.02 -11.66 -3.86
N GLY A 57 15.17 -11.24 -2.60
CA GLY A 57 15.54 -9.86 -2.25
C GLY A 57 14.42 -8.83 -2.40
N ALA A 58 13.16 -9.26 -2.46
CA ALA A 58 11.99 -8.38 -2.48
C ALA A 58 11.27 -8.35 -1.13
N ARG A 59 10.57 -7.24 -0.84
CA ARG A 59 9.79 -7.03 0.38
C ARG A 59 8.31 -7.33 0.14
N VAL A 60 7.56 -7.65 1.20
CA VAL A 60 6.13 -7.97 1.15
C VAL A 60 5.35 -7.09 2.10
N MET A 61 4.38 -6.36 1.56
CA MET A 61 3.38 -5.57 2.26
C MET A 61 2.05 -6.30 2.19
N SER A 62 1.54 -6.82 3.31
CA SER A 62 0.28 -7.56 3.31
C SER A 62 -0.91 -6.64 3.44
N MET A 63 -1.90 -6.77 2.53
CA MET A 63 -3.18 -6.11 2.69
C MET A 63 -3.93 -6.62 3.92
N ILE A 64 -4.45 -5.70 4.73
CA ILE A 64 -5.29 -5.95 5.90
C ILE A 64 -6.62 -5.26 5.67
N ARG A 65 -7.53 -5.95 5.01
CA ARG A 65 -8.87 -5.45 4.66
C ARG A 65 -9.83 -6.63 4.57
N PRO A 66 -10.79 -6.76 5.50
CA PRO A 66 -11.61 -7.98 5.62
C PRO A 66 -12.62 -8.15 4.49
N ARG A 67 -12.99 -7.08 3.80
CA ARG A 67 -13.98 -7.09 2.70
C ARG A 67 -13.77 -5.94 1.70
N GLY A 68 -14.39 -6.06 0.55
CA GLY A 68 -14.59 -4.96 -0.39
C GLY A 68 -15.63 -3.94 0.09
N GLY A 69 -15.98 -2.99 -0.76
CA GLY A 69 -16.91 -1.90 -0.45
C GLY A 69 -16.24 -0.70 0.24
N ASP A 70 -16.95 -0.06 1.15
CA ASP A 70 -16.44 1.08 1.92
C ASP A 70 -15.31 0.72 2.89
N PHE A 71 -14.79 1.73 3.56
CA PHE A 71 -13.68 1.60 4.52
C PHE A 71 -14.14 1.82 5.97
N VAL A 72 -15.45 1.79 6.23
CA VAL A 72 -16.01 1.93 7.57
C VAL A 72 -16.10 0.54 8.19
N CYS A 73 -15.26 0.26 9.17
CA CYS A 73 -15.14 -1.05 9.79
C CYS A 73 -15.99 -1.17 11.05
N SER A 74 -16.72 -2.28 11.17
CA SER A 74 -17.37 -2.67 12.42
C SER A 74 -16.36 -3.20 13.44
N GLU A 75 -16.76 -3.28 14.73
CA GLU A 75 -15.92 -3.88 15.77
C GLU A 75 -15.50 -5.31 15.47
N ALA A 76 -16.38 -6.10 14.85
CA ALA A 76 -16.06 -7.45 14.43
C ALA A 76 -14.99 -7.47 13.32
N GLU A 77 -15.08 -6.56 12.36
CA GLU A 77 -14.09 -6.42 11.30
C GLU A 77 -12.74 -5.93 11.83
N LEU A 78 -12.75 -4.99 12.80
CA LEU A 78 -11.51 -4.57 13.47
C LEU A 78 -10.83 -5.72 14.21
N ALA A 79 -11.59 -6.59 14.88
CA ALA A 79 -11.05 -7.77 15.52
C ALA A 79 -10.45 -8.78 14.51
N ILE A 80 -11.09 -8.94 13.34
CA ILE A 80 -10.54 -9.73 12.23
C ILE A 80 -9.23 -9.12 11.74
N MET A 81 -9.19 -7.81 11.48
CA MET A 81 -8.00 -7.11 11.02
C MET A 81 -6.83 -7.22 12.02
N GLU A 82 -7.08 -7.17 13.32
CA GLU A 82 -6.04 -7.41 14.33
C GLU A 82 -5.45 -8.82 14.20
N ARG A 83 -6.29 -9.81 13.98
CA ARG A 83 -5.82 -11.19 13.78
C ARG A 83 -5.06 -11.36 12.46
N ASP A 84 -5.52 -10.73 11.39
CA ASP A 84 -4.83 -10.73 10.11
C ASP A 84 -3.43 -10.09 10.21
N ILE A 85 -3.30 -9.00 10.98
CA ILE A 85 -2.00 -8.37 11.29
C ILE A 85 -1.06 -9.36 11.99
N GLU A 86 -1.56 -10.06 13.03
CA GLU A 86 -0.76 -11.09 13.73
C GLU A 86 -0.27 -12.18 12.79
N VAL A 87 -1.15 -12.66 11.91
CA VAL A 87 -0.83 -13.70 10.94
C VAL A 87 0.20 -13.20 9.92
N ALA A 88 -0.03 -12.04 9.32
CA ALA A 88 0.86 -11.49 8.30
C ALA A 88 2.27 -11.23 8.83
N LEU A 89 2.36 -10.56 9.98
CA LEU A 89 3.65 -10.25 10.61
C LEU A 89 4.30 -11.50 11.22
N GLY A 90 3.51 -12.46 11.69
CA GLY A 90 3.99 -13.75 12.18
C GLY A 90 4.66 -14.59 11.10
N TYR A 91 4.21 -14.50 9.85
CA TYR A 91 4.88 -15.11 8.69
C TYR A 91 6.02 -14.26 8.12
N GLY A 92 6.29 -13.09 8.69
CA GLY A 92 7.46 -12.29 8.34
C GLY A 92 7.17 -11.21 7.28
N ALA A 93 5.90 -10.86 7.00
CA ALA A 93 5.62 -9.71 6.13
C ALA A 93 6.37 -8.47 6.63
N ASP A 94 6.96 -7.68 5.74
CA ASP A 94 7.77 -6.51 6.07
C ASP A 94 6.93 -5.32 6.53
N GLY A 95 5.64 -5.36 6.20
CA GLY A 95 4.70 -4.35 6.60
C GLY A 95 3.26 -4.74 6.28
N ILE A 96 2.38 -3.81 6.61
CA ILE A 96 0.94 -3.94 6.41
C ILE A 96 0.39 -2.78 5.59
N VAL A 97 -0.69 -3.04 4.88
CA VAL A 97 -1.45 -2.05 4.12
C VAL A 97 -2.88 -2.04 4.66
N LEU A 98 -3.35 -0.91 5.16
CA LEU A 98 -4.67 -0.79 5.77
C LEU A 98 -5.26 0.61 5.59
N GLY A 99 -6.53 0.78 5.95
CA GLY A 99 -7.18 2.07 6.03
C GLY A 99 -8.58 1.94 6.60
N CYS A 100 -8.89 2.76 7.60
CA CYS A 100 -10.21 2.83 8.22
C CYS A 100 -10.72 4.27 8.17
N LEU A 101 -11.97 4.42 7.77
CA LEU A 101 -12.66 5.68 7.71
C LEU A 101 -13.90 5.66 8.60
N VAL A 102 -14.36 6.85 8.96
CA VAL A 102 -15.66 7.06 9.62
C VAL A 102 -16.49 7.97 8.73
N ASP A 103 -17.79 7.70 8.62
CA ASP A 103 -18.75 8.62 8.00
C ASP A 103 -19.10 9.71 9.02
N ALA A 104 -18.68 10.92 8.73
CA ALA A 104 -18.92 12.11 9.55
C ALA A 104 -20.05 12.97 8.93
N GLY A 105 -21.23 12.39 8.72
CA GLY A 105 -22.39 13.11 8.23
C GLY A 105 -22.36 13.39 6.71
N GLY A 106 -21.98 12.38 5.93
CA GLY A 106 -21.96 12.44 4.46
C GLY A 106 -20.59 12.80 3.87
N ALA A 107 -19.57 12.95 4.70
CA ALA A 107 -18.17 13.08 4.28
C ALA A 107 -17.28 12.18 5.12
N PHE A 108 -16.37 11.47 4.48
CA PHE A 108 -15.44 10.61 5.20
C PHE A 108 -14.37 11.39 5.98
N GLY A 109 -13.98 10.83 7.13
CA GLY A 109 -12.82 11.22 7.91
C GLY A 109 -12.02 9.97 8.28
N LEU A 110 -10.79 10.16 8.80
CA LEU A 110 -10.03 9.04 9.35
C LEU A 110 -10.73 8.50 10.61
N ASP A 111 -10.88 7.19 10.73
CA ASP A 111 -11.19 6.54 12.01
C ASP A 111 -9.90 6.43 12.83
N VAL A 112 -9.59 7.50 13.55
CA VAL A 112 -8.34 7.61 14.31
C VAL A 112 -8.25 6.52 15.37
N ALA A 113 -9.36 6.19 16.06
CA ALA A 113 -9.37 5.18 17.11
C ALA A 113 -9.08 3.77 16.55
N ALA A 114 -9.72 3.41 15.43
CA ALA A 114 -9.45 2.16 14.74
C ALA A 114 -7.99 2.09 14.26
N LEU A 115 -7.48 3.17 13.67
CA LEU A 115 -6.10 3.23 13.18
C LEU A 115 -5.06 3.13 14.31
N GLU A 116 -5.28 3.82 15.44
CA GLU A 116 -4.42 3.70 16.63
C GLU A 116 -4.37 2.25 17.13
N ARG A 117 -5.53 1.60 17.20
CA ARG A 117 -5.65 0.20 17.62
C ARG A 117 -4.88 -0.73 16.71
N LEU A 118 -5.10 -0.64 15.39
CA LEU A 118 -4.48 -1.54 14.41
C LEU A 118 -2.97 -1.31 14.26
N VAL A 119 -2.53 -0.06 14.19
CA VAL A 119 -1.10 0.27 14.14
C VAL A 119 -0.40 -0.10 15.46
N GLY A 120 -1.07 0.10 16.59
CA GLY A 120 -0.58 -0.36 17.90
C GLY A 120 -0.38 -1.87 17.94
N ARG A 121 -1.36 -2.65 17.39
CA ARG A 121 -1.24 -4.10 17.26
C ARG A 121 -0.06 -4.50 16.38
N ALA A 122 0.08 -3.86 15.21
CA ALA A 122 1.18 -4.13 14.30
C ALA A 122 2.55 -3.88 14.94
N ARG A 123 2.70 -2.77 15.66
CA ARG A 123 3.94 -2.46 16.39
C ARG A 123 4.25 -3.47 17.48
N ALA A 124 3.24 -3.92 18.20
CA ALA A 124 3.41 -4.97 19.22
C ALA A 124 3.91 -6.29 18.58
N CYS A 125 3.34 -6.70 17.45
CA CYS A 125 3.78 -7.89 16.71
C CYS A 125 5.18 -7.74 16.12
N ALA A 126 5.59 -6.52 15.74
CA ALA A 126 6.90 -6.23 15.17
C ALA A 126 7.98 -5.95 16.23
N SER A 127 7.65 -6.01 17.51
CA SER A 127 8.61 -5.75 18.59
C SER A 127 9.76 -6.73 18.56
N GLY A 128 11.00 -6.20 18.57
CA GLY A 128 12.23 -7.00 18.51
C GLY A 128 12.69 -7.36 17.09
N ARG A 129 12.01 -6.90 16.03
CA ARG A 129 12.52 -7.04 14.65
C ARG A 129 13.68 -6.09 14.43
N GLU A 130 14.65 -6.53 13.62
CA GLU A 130 15.79 -5.69 13.23
C GLU A 130 15.36 -4.61 12.23
N GLU A 131 14.50 -4.97 11.28
CA GLU A 131 13.99 -4.05 10.27
C GLU A 131 12.74 -3.30 10.74
N PRO A 132 12.64 -2.00 10.44
CA PRO A 132 11.46 -1.21 10.80
C PRO A 132 10.20 -1.75 10.15
N LEU A 133 9.09 -1.75 10.90
CA LEU A 133 7.78 -2.05 10.36
C LEU A 133 7.33 -0.96 9.39
N ASP A 134 6.95 -1.35 8.18
CA ASP A 134 6.28 -0.48 7.23
C ASP A 134 4.75 -0.51 7.43
N VAL A 135 4.13 0.68 7.45
CA VAL A 135 2.68 0.83 7.50
C VAL A 135 2.24 1.73 6.36
N THR A 136 1.51 1.17 5.40
CA THR A 136 0.93 1.91 4.28
C THR A 136 -0.56 2.16 4.54
N PHE A 137 -0.98 3.43 4.50
CA PHE A 137 -2.40 3.77 4.41
C PHE A 137 -2.82 3.69 2.94
N HIS A 138 -3.78 2.83 2.63
CA HIS A 138 -4.17 2.55 1.25
C HIS A 138 -5.07 3.63 0.63
N MET A 139 -5.60 3.38 -0.57
CA MET A 139 -6.41 4.34 -1.35
C MET A 139 -7.73 4.78 -0.70
N ALA A 140 -8.06 4.34 0.51
CA ALA A 140 -9.09 5.00 1.32
C ALA A 140 -8.80 6.51 1.53
N PHE A 141 -7.55 6.91 1.38
CA PHE A 141 -7.14 8.32 1.39
C PHE A 141 -7.85 9.16 0.32
N ASP A 142 -8.08 8.59 -0.85
CA ASP A 142 -8.74 9.27 -1.96
C ASP A 142 -10.25 9.48 -1.73
N ALA A 143 -10.85 8.76 -0.77
CA ALA A 143 -12.23 8.99 -0.34
C ALA A 143 -12.39 10.18 0.62
N LEU A 144 -11.28 10.70 1.16
CA LEU A 144 -11.30 11.89 2.00
C LEU A 144 -11.51 13.14 1.13
N PRO A 145 -12.34 14.11 1.59
CA PRO A 145 -12.42 15.42 0.96
C PRO A 145 -11.03 16.05 0.84
N ALA A 146 -10.72 16.66 -0.30
CA ALA A 146 -9.41 17.27 -0.57
C ALA A 146 -8.95 18.23 0.55
N ALA A 147 -9.88 19.00 1.13
CA ALA A 147 -9.61 19.92 2.23
C ALA A 147 -9.23 19.23 3.56
N ARG A 148 -9.46 17.91 3.69
CA ARG A 148 -9.10 17.13 4.90
C ARG A 148 -7.84 16.29 4.71
N GLN A 149 -7.29 16.22 3.50
CA GLN A 149 -6.17 15.33 3.20
C GLN A 149 -4.86 15.76 3.88
N GLU A 150 -4.64 17.07 4.05
CA GLU A 150 -3.46 17.58 4.76
C GLU A 150 -3.50 17.24 6.25
N ASP A 151 -4.62 17.48 6.92
CA ASP A 151 -4.84 17.07 8.33
C ASP A 151 -4.75 15.55 8.48
N ALA A 152 -5.19 14.79 7.47
CA ALA A 152 -5.05 13.35 7.45
C ALA A 152 -3.58 12.91 7.34
N ILE A 153 -2.76 13.57 6.53
CA ILE A 153 -1.31 13.33 6.47
C ILE A 153 -0.69 13.54 7.85
N ASP A 154 -0.97 14.67 8.52
CA ASP A 154 -0.44 14.96 9.84
C ASP A 154 -0.84 13.90 10.89
N THR A 155 -2.09 13.46 10.81
CA THR A 155 -2.60 12.40 11.69
C THR A 155 -1.91 11.07 11.42
N LEU A 156 -1.78 10.66 10.15
CA LEU A 156 -1.13 9.41 9.75
C LEU A 156 0.36 9.40 10.12
N VAL A 157 1.06 10.53 9.97
CA VAL A 157 2.45 10.68 10.45
C VAL A 157 2.53 10.43 11.95
N ARG A 158 1.64 11.06 12.74
CA ARG A 158 1.60 10.87 14.21
C ARG A 158 1.31 9.43 14.59
N LEU A 159 0.43 8.75 13.85
CA LEU A 159 0.12 7.34 14.03
C LEU A 159 1.26 6.42 13.58
N GLY A 160 2.23 6.93 12.81
CA GLY A 160 3.41 6.21 12.35
C GLY A 160 3.20 5.43 11.06
N ALA A 161 2.29 5.89 10.21
CA ALA A 161 2.28 5.46 8.82
C ALA A 161 3.58 5.89 8.13
N THR A 162 4.14 4.97 7.36
CA THR A 162 5.37 5.24 6.57
C THR A 162 5.04 5.68 5.14
N ARG A 163 3.83 5.31 4.66
CA ARG A 163 3.34 5.61 3.29
C ARG A 163 1.86 5.93 3.26
N ILE A 164 1.48 6.68 2.25
CA ILE A 164 0.09 6.83 1.79
C ILE A 164 0.06 6.46 0.32
N LEU A 165 -0.66 5.39 -0.03
CA LEU A 165 -0.97 5.04 -1.42
C LEU A 165 -2.15 5.88 -1.88
N THR A 166 -1.96 6.67 -2.92
CA THR A 166 -3.01 7.58 -3.44
C THR A 166 -2.91 7.75 -4.95
N HIS A 167 -4.08 7.93 -5.57
CA HIS A 167 -4.19 8.35 -6.96
C HIS A 167 -4.11 9.88 -7.11
N GLY A 168 -4.32 10.63 -6.02
CA GLY A 168 -4.33 12.09 -6.01
C GLY A 168 -5.57 12.71 -6.65
N GLY A 169 -6.62 11.93 -6.92
CA GLY A 169 -7.84 12.40 -7.55
C GLY A 169 -8.93 11.34 -7.63
N PRO A 170 -10.06 11.65 -8.29
CA PRO A 170 -11.18 10.73 -8.41
C PRO A 170 -10.79 9.43 -9.12
N ALA A 171 -11.35 8.32 -8.67
CA ALA A 171 -11.14 7.02 -9.28
C ALA A 171 -11.52 7.04 -10.78
N GLY A 172 -10.70 6.39 -11.62
CA GLY A 172 -10.93 6.29 -13.07
C GLY A 172 -10.44 7.48 -13.88
N THR A 173 -9.92 8.55 -13.26
CA THR A 173 -9.22 9.61 -14.01
C THR A 173 -7.83 9.15 -14.43
N PRO A 174 -7.29 9.62 -15.58
CA PRO A 174 -5.89 9.34 -15.93
C PRO A 174 -4.95 9.91 -14.88
N ILE A 175 -3.86 9.19 -14.57
CA ILE A 175 -2.87 9.65 -13.58
C ILE A 175 -2.28 11.03 -13.93
N ASP A 176 -2.11 11.33 -15.21
CA ASP A 176 -1.59 12.61 -15.68
C ASP A 176 -2.46 13.80 -15.25
N ALA A 177 -3.77 13.60 -15.13
CA ALA A 177 -4.69 14.64 -14.65
C ALA A 177 -4.50 14.98 -13.16
N ASN A 178 -3.89 14.07 -12.40
CA ASN A 178 -3.74 14.17 -10.95
C ASN A 178 -2.33 14.58 -10.50
N LEU A 179 -1.38 14.79 -11.43
CA LEU A 179 0.01 15.14 -11.11
C LEU A 179 0.14 16.43 -10.30
N GLY A 180 -0.75 17.41 -10.55
CA GLY A 180 -0.79 18.65 -9.78
C GLY A 180 -1.06 18.38 -8.30
N ARG A 181 -2.14 17.64 -8.02
CA ARG A 181 -2.51 17.28 -6.63
C ARG A 181 -1.48 16.39 -5.96
N LEU A 182 -0.93 15.42 -6.67
CA LEU A 182 0.14 14.57 -6.13
C LEU A 182 1.35 15.40 -5.69
N ARG A 183 1.77 16.41 -6.48
CA ARG A 183 2.85 17.33 -6.10
C ARG A 183 2.53 18.13 -4.83
N GLU A 184 1.30 18.63 -4.70
CA GLU A 184 0.87 19.34 -3.48
C GLU A 184 0.97 18.41 -2.25
N LEU A 185 0.45 17.18 -2.33
CA LEU A 185 0.51 16.21 -1.25
C LEU A 185 1.96 15.82 -0.90
N ILE A 186 2.83 15.61 -1.91
CA ILE A 186 4.24 15.32 -1.72
C ILE A 186 4.94 16.51 -1.03
N ALA A 187 4.69 17.72 -1.48
CA ALA A 187 5.26 18.92 -0.89
C ALA A 187 4.79 19.12 0.56
N TYR A 188 3.50 18.89 0.84
CA TYR A 188 2.96 18.97 2.19
C TYR A 188 3.52 17.89 3.12
N ALA A 189 3.61 16.65 2.63
CA ALA A 189 4.20 15.55 3.40
C ALA A 189 5.67 15.84 3.78
N ALA A 190 6.40 16.57 2.94
CA ALA A 190 7.76 17.06 3.18
C ALA A 190 8.73 15.96 3.68
N GLY A 191 8.57 14.72 3.21
CA GLY A 191 9.38 13.57 3.62
C GLY A 191 9.07 12.99 5.00
N ARG A 192 8.04 13.48 5.71
CA ARG A 192 7.58 12.91 6.99
C ARG A 192 6.99 11.51 6.83
N LEU A 193 6.40 11.24 5.68
CA LEU A 193 6.03 9.93 5.14
C LEU A 193 6.15 9.98 3.61
N THR A 194 6.10 8.83 2.96
CA THR A 194 6.11 8.73 1.50
C THR A 194 4.69 8.84 0.94
N ILE A 195 4.47 9.77 0.02
CA ILE A 195 3.32 9.71 -0.88
C ILE A 195 3.67 8.75 -2.00
N LEU A 196 2.99 7.62 -2.05
CA LEU A 196 3.17 6.55 -3.03
C LEU A 196 2.12 6.71 -4.13
N PRO A 197 2.46 7.22 -5.31
CA PRO A 197 1.49 7.34 -6.39
C PRO A 197 1.13 5.97 -6.94
N GLY A 198 -0.19 5.73 -7.11
CA GLY A 198 -0.75 4.49 -7.65
C GLY A 198 -1.94 4.73 -8.56
N ALA A 199 -2.50 3.67 -9.11
CA ALA A 199 -3.58 3.65 -10.10
C ALA A 199 -3.22 4.39 -11.42
N GLY A 200 -3.12 3.62 -12.50
CA GLY A 200 -2.74 4.15 -13.81
C GLY A 200 -1.22 4.27 -14.06
N ILE A 201 -0.39 3.83 -13.10
CA ILE A 201 1.07 3.71 -13.30
C ILE A 201 1.39 2.29 -13.77
N THR A 202 2.18 2.21 -14.84
CA THR A 202 2.57 0.95 -15.49
C THR A 202 4.08 0.99 -15.75
N TYR A 203 4.65 -0.16 -16.16
CA TYR A 203 6.06 -0.22 -16.56
C TYR A 203 6.41 0.78 -17.68
N ALA A 204 5.43 1.17 -18.51
CA ALA A 204 5.65 2.08 -19.63
C ALA A 204 5.77 3.56 -19.21
N ASN A 205 5.14 3.98 -18.11
CA ASN A 205 5.12 5.38 -17.67
C ASN A 205 5.77 5.62 -16.30
N ALA A 206 6.15 4.57 -15.57
CA ALA A 206 6.67 4.65 -14.21
C ALA A 206 7.85 5.62 -14.03
N GLU A 207 8.87 5.52 -14.90
CA GLU A 207 10.05 6.39 -14.83
C GLU A 207 9.69 7.87 -15.09
N CYS A 208 8.82 8.10 -16.08
CA CYS A 208 8.35 9.44 -16.42
C CYS A 208 7.57 10.07 -15.26
N ILE A 209 6.58 9.35 -14.73
CA ILE A 209 5.76 9.81 -13.60
C ILE A 209 6.62 10.05 -12.36
N ALA A 210 7.51 9.11 -12.03
CA ALA A 210 8.44 9.25 -10.90
C ALA A 210 9.34 10.47 -11.05
N GLY A 211 9.88 10.71 -12.24
CA GLY A 211 10.71 11.88 -12.54
C GLY A 211 9.93 13.20 -12.43
N ILE A 212 8.70 13.24 -12.95
CA ILE A 212 7.83 14.42 -12.87
C ILE A 212 7.46 14.77 -11.41
N LEU A 213 7.20 13.75 -10.59
CA LEU A 213 6.79 13.90 -9.19
C LEU A 213 7.98 14.02 -8.22
N GLY A 214 9.19 13.66 -8.64
CA GLY A 214 10.37 13.60 -7.78
C GLY A 214 10.31 12.48 -6.73
N VAL A 215 9.53 11.41 -6.99
CA VAL A 215 9.36 10.29 -6.06
C VAL A 215 10.30 9.14 -6.41
N ARG A 216 10.56 8.28 -5.43
CA ARG A 216 11.43 7.10 -5.58
C ARG A 216 10.68 5.78 -5.51
N GLU A 217 9.37 5.83 -5.30
CA GLU A 217 8.50 4.66 -5.18
C GLU A 217 7.24 4.89 -6.00
N VAL A 218 6.79 3.86 -6.69
CA VAL A 218 5.55 3.86 -7.49
C VAL A 218 4.86 2.51 -7.37
N HIS A 219 3.53 2.53 -7.50
CA HIS A 219 2.67 1.37 -7.27
C HIS A 219 1.79 1.06 -8.47
N GLY A 220 1.57 -0.23 -8.75
CA GLY A 220 0.59 -0.65 -9.76
C GLY A 220 0.56 -2.14 -10.04
N THR A 221 -0.57 -2.61 -10.58
CA THR A 221 -0.75 -4.00 -11.02
C THR A 221 0.01 -4.34 -12.31
N LYS A 222 0.48 -3.32 -13.03
CA LYS A 222 1.25 -3.43 -14.28
C LYS A 222 2.56 -2.65 -14.21
N ILE A 223 3.11 -2.50 -13.00
CA ILE A 223 4.29 -1.68 -12.75
C ILE A 223 5.58 -2.28 -13.30
N VAL A 224 5.58 -3.56 -13.59
CA VAL A 224 6.64 -4.33 -14.26
C VAL A 224 6.06 -5.12 -15.43
N ASP A 225 6.88 -5.42 -16.45
CA ASP A 225 6.48 -6.20 -17.63
C ASP A 225 6.67 -7.70 -17.35
N ILE A 226 5.66 -8.33 -16.77
CA ILE A 226 5.69 -9.77 -16.47
C ILE A 226 5.60 -10.64 -17.73
N ALA A 227 4.99 -10.16 -18.82
CA ALA A 227 4.91 -10.91 -20.08
C ALA A 227 6.28 -11.02 -20.77
N GLY A 228 7.08 -9.95 -20.72
CA GLY A 228 8.44 -9.97 -21.25
C GLY A 228 9.43 -10.80 -20.44
N ALA A 229 9.11 -11.10 -19.16
CA ALA A 229 9.94 -11.94 -18.29
C ALA A 229 9.87 -13.43 -18.65
N HIS A 230 8.72 -13.91 -19.15
CA HIS A 230 8.54 -15.31 -19.56
C HIS A 230 9.32 -15.71 -20.82
N GLY A 231 9.83 -14.74 -21.59
CA GLY A 231 10.63 -14.96 -22.80
C GLY A 231 12.15 -15.00 -22.60
N ARG A 232 12.65 -14.86 -21.37
CA ARG A 232 14.09 -14.80 -21.04
C ARG A 232 14.58 -15.92 -20.11
N ALA A 233 13.76 -16.94 -19.86
CA ALA A 233 14.12 -18.11 -19.07
C ALA A 233 14.56 -19.28 -19.95
#